data_127ce1e3fc282905d28f79aacae50be8
#
_entry.id   127ce1e3fc282905d28f79aacae50be8
#
_cell.length_a   1.000
_cell.length_b   1.000
_cell.length_c   1.000
_cell.angle_alpha   90.00
_cell.angle_beta   90.00
_cell.angle_gamma   90.00
#
_symmetry.space_group_name_H-M   'P 1'
#
loop_
_entity.id
_entity.type
_entity.pdbx_description
1 polymer ?
#
loop_
_entity_poly.entity_id
_entity_poly.type
_entity_poly.pdbx_seq_one_letter_code
_entity_poly.pdbx_strand_id
1 'polypeptide(L)'
;QERFVKHSERYPNEDLSPFIMPVMFGFLEVKLARIENRSFVLGLIARRSRHRAGTRYFSRGVDDSGNVSNFNETEQFVLLDPPSLQPPQEIEDIEGLIRMSFVQTRGSVPVYWAEINNLRYKPDLLIPDDPRTLTSFEKHMSKQVSIYGKNYLVNLVNQKGYEKPVKEAYEGAVKFLDHPLVNYTYFDFHHECKGMKFDRVSRLVEHLENEGLTSHDFFSLDTVAAPRLQLQKSVVRTNCMDCLDRTNVVQTTLARWVLNDQLRSVGILQPNDCVENHPKFISLFRNIWSDHADVISKAYSGTGALKTDYTRTGKRSMEGILQDGINSLTRYTKNNFFDGQRQDDAAGHRDGPGRDVKQPQQQPAGDENRHGGDHGGNHHAAADGDLLLRRKLLCLLQKRHQRDLRPHADQEQQKERGNRFKIDDRQIHATPNVRFSLP
;
A
#
# COMPACT_ATOMS: atom_id res chain seq x y z
N GLN A 1 -15.94 8.08 -12.30
CA GLN A 1 -15.95 8.80 -13.59
C GLN A 1 -17.37 9.18 -14.04
N GLU A 2 -18.33 8.27 -14.07
CA GLU A 2 -19.71 8.59 -14.53
C GLU A 2 -20.37 9.77 -13.79
N ARG A 3 -20.14 9.91 -12.48
CA ARG A 3 -20.68 11.06 -11.71
C ARG A 3 -20.07 12.38 -12.12
N PHE A 4 -18.78 12.39 -12.42
CA PHE A 4 -18.07 13.60 -12.88
C PHE A 4 -18.46 13.94 -14.32
N VAL A 5 -18.64 12.95 -15.19
CA VAL A 5 -19.16 13.17 -16.55
C VAL A 5 -20.57 13.77 -16.49
N LYS A 6 -21.48 13.21 -15.68
CA LYS A 6 -22.83 13.76 -15.47
C LYS A 6 -22.81 15.16 -14.85
N HIS A 7 -21.85 15.45 -13.98
CA HIS A 7 -21.70 16.79 -13.43
C HIS A 7 -21.21 17.78 -14.50
N SER A 8 -20.23 17.43 -15.30
CA SER A 8 -19.73 18.23 -16.42
C SER A 8 -20.80 18.48 -17.49
N GLU A 9 -21.70 17.51 -17.76
CA GLU A 9 -22.85 17.71 -18.64
C GLU A 9 -23.86 18.70 -18.04
N ARG A 10 -24.04 18.69 -16.73
CA ARG A 10 -24.98 19.58 -16.02
C ARG A 10 -24.42 21.00 -15.78
N TYR A 11 -23.09 21.11 -15.66
CA TYR A 11 -22.36 22.34 -15.41
C TYR A 11 -21.20 22.48 -16.40
N PRO A 12 -21.46 22.81 -17.67
CA PRO A 12 -20.44 22.78 -18.73
C PRO A 12 -19.31 23.80 -18.56
N ASN A 13 -19.46 24.77 -17.67
CA ASN A 13 -18.42 25.77 -17.37
C ASN A 13 -17.47 25.36 -16.25
N GLU A 14 -17.67 24.18 -15.62
CA GLU A 14 -16.82 23.68 -14.54
C GLU A 14 -15.91 22.56 -15.08
N ASP A 15 -14.63 22.87 -15.24
CA ASP A 15 -13.64 21.85 -15.59
C ASP A 15 -13.21 21.06 -14.34
N LEU A 16 -13.73 19.84 -14.22
CA LEU A 16 -13.37 18.90 -13.16
C LEU A 16 -12.18 18.01 -13.52
N SER A 17 -11.60 18.14 -14.72
CA SER A 17 -10.49 17.31 -15.18
C SER A 17 -9.30 17.30 -14.21
N PRO A 18 -8.92 18.43 -13.56
CA PRO A 18 -7.83 18.43 -12.58
C PRO A 18 -8.07 17.55 -11.37
N PHE A 19 -9.33 17.22 -11.06
CA PHE A 19 -9.72 16.39 -9.92
C PHE A 19 -9.93 14.91 -10.28
N ILE A 20 -9.78 14.56 -11.56
CA ILE A 20 -9.98 13.18 -12.06
C ILE A 20 -8.62 12.51 -12.22
N MET A 21 -8.25 11.66 -11.26
CA MET A 21 -7.07 10.81 -11.36
C MET A 21 -7.45 9.43 -11.88
N PRO A 22 -6.91 8.98 -13.03
CA PRO A 22 -7.15 7.63 -13.52
C PRO A 22 -6.41 6.62 -12.63
N VAL A 23 -7.16 5.80 -11.91
CA VAL A 23 -6.62 4.78 -11.00
C VAL A 23 -7.05 3.38 -11.44
N MET A 24 -6.17 2.41 -11.21
CA MET A 24 -6.46 0.99 -11.32
C MET A 24 -6.17 0.34 -9.97
N PHE A 25 -7.22 -0.09 -9.31
CA PHE A 25 -7.22 -0.48 -7.91
C PHE A 25 -6.96 0.71 -6.96
N GLY A 26 -7.54 0.64 -5.81
CA GLY A 26 -7.42 1.65 -4.78
C GLY A 26 -7.71 1.07 -3.42
N PHE A 27 -7.45 1.87 -2.41
CA PHE A 27 -7.82 1.61 -1.04
C PHE A 27 -8.47 2.85 -0.47
N LEU A 28 -9.54 2.68 0.26
CA LEU A 28 -10.17 3.73 1.05
C LEU A 28 -10.64 3.12 2.36
N GLU A 29 -10.16 3.65 3.45
CA GLU A 29 -10.67 3.35 4.77
C GLU A 29 -10.82 4.64 5.57
N VAL A 30 -11.96 4.79 6.25
CA VAL A 30 -12.33 5.96 7.03
C VAL A 30 -12.82 5.47 8.40
N LYS A 31 -12.29 6.05 9.47
CA LYS A 31 -12.65 5.68 10.85
C LYS A 31 -12.89 6.92 11.69
N LEU A 32 -13.90 6.85 12.53
CA LEU A 32 -14.01 7.78 13.64
C LEU A 32 -12.94 7.42 14.68
N ALA A 33 -12.06 8.36 14.95
CA ALA A 33 -10.97 8.25 15.89
C ALA A 33 -11.23 9.16 17.09
N ARG A 34 -10.67 8.78 18.24
CA ARG A 34 -10.79 9.58 19.47
C ARG A 34 -9.48 9.57 20.25
N ILE A 35 -9.05 10.74 20.65
CA ILE A 35 -7.97 10.94 21.62
C ILE A 35 -8.56 11.78 22.74
N GLU A 36 -8.54 11.24 23.96
CA GLU A 36 -9.18 11.81 25.14
C GLU A 36 -10.66 12.16 24.88
N ASN A 37 -11.00 13.44 24.92
CA ASN A 37 -12.36 13.95 24.71
C ASN A 37 -12.59 14.51 23.30
N ARG A 38 -11.61 14.41 22.38
CA ARG A 38 -11.70 14.94 21.03
C ARG A 38 -11.86 13.81 20.03
N SER A 39 -12.93 13.89 19.25
CA SER A 39 -13.20 12.99 18.13
C SER A 39 -12.85 13.65 16.80
N PHE A 40 -12.40 12.86 15.86
CA PHE A 40 -12.06 13.29 14.49
C PHE A 40 -12.14 12.10 13.54
N VAL A 41 -12.29 12.35 12.26
CA VAL A 41 -12.19 11.32 11.24
C VAL A 41 -10.73 11.16 10.82
N LEU A 42 -10.23 9.93 10.85
CA LEU A 42 -8.97 9.55 10.23
C LEU A 42 -9.27 8.69 9.00
N GLY A 43 -8.74 9.10 7.84
CA GLY A 43 -8.88 8.33 6.61
C GLY A 43 -7.56 8.09 5.92
N LEU A 44 -7.51 7.02 5.13
CA LEU A 44 -6.38 6.66 4.31
C LEU A 44 -6.88 6.25 2.93
N ILE A 45 -6.34 6.90 1.90
CA ILE A 45 -6.65 6.64 0.50
C ILE A 45 -5.36 6.20 -0.19
N ALA A 46 -5.44 5.15 -1.01
CA ALA A 46 -4.38 4.85 -1.96
C ALA A 46 -4.93 4.80 -3.37
N ARG A 47 -4.22 5.43 -4.30
CA ARG A 47 -4.57 5.53 -5.72
C ARG A 47 -3.44 4.90 -6.53
N ARG A 48 -3.67 3.70 -7.05
CA ARG A 48 -2.70 3.04 -7.93
C ARG A 48 -2.90 3.52 -9.35
N SER A 49 -1.83 4.04 -9.95
CA SER A 49 -1.85 4.49 -11.34
C SER A 49 -2.23 3.35 -12.30
N ARG A 50 -3.08 3.65 -13.28
CA ARG A 50 -3.36 2.75 -14.41
C ARG A 50 -2.19 2.66 -15.39
N HIS A 51 -1.36 3.71 -15.46
CA HIS A 51 -0.20 3.73 -16.34
C HIS A 51 0.86 2.77 -15.83
N ARG A 52 1.37 1.92 -16.70
CA ARG A 52 2.30 0.84 -16.40
C ARG A 52 1.84 -0.04 -15.22
N ALA A 53 0.52 -0.17 -15.04
CA ALA A 53 -0.03 -1.13 -14.10
C ALA A 53 0.29 -2.56 -14.58
N GLY A 54 0.48 -3.47 -13.62
CA GLY A 54 0.82 -4.84 -13.93
C GLY A 54 1.21 -5.61 -12.67
N THR A 55 1.67 -6.82 -12.86
CA THR A 55 2.07 -7.73 -11.80
C THR A 55 3.59 -7.72 -11.60
N ARG A 56 4.04 -8.30 -10.49
CA ARG A 56 5.40 -8.17 -9.98
C ARG A 56 6.49 -8.49 -11.00
N TYR A 57 6.42 -9.62 -11.72
CA TYR A 57 7.47 -10.03 -12.65
C TYR A 57 7.30 -9.47 -14.06
N PHE A 58 6.08 -9.03 -14.42
CA PHE A 58 5.78 -8.53 -15.74
C PHE A 58 5.87 -7.00 -15.86
N SER A 59 5.91 -6.31 -14.71
CA SER A 59 5.96 -4.85 -14.72
C SER A 59 6.97 -4.34 -13.68
N ARG A 60 8.14 -3.93 -14.17
CA ARG A 60 9.25 -3.35 -13.41
C ARG A 60 9.71 -2.05 -14.06
N GLY A 61 10.38 -1.22 -13.28
CA GLY A 61 11.04 -0.02 -13.80
C GLY A 61 10.09 1.01 -14.40
N VAL A 62 10.61 1.76 -15.36
CA VAL A 62 9.96 2.87 -16.05
C VAL A 62 9.66 2.52 -17.49
N ASP A 63 8.71 3.18 -18.14
CA ASP A 63 8.46 3.15 -19.59
C ASP A 63 9.00 4.41 -20.28
N ASP A 64 8.95 4.43 -21.63
CA ASP A 64 9.43 5.55 -22.45
C ASP A 64 8.68 6.87 -22.19
N SER A 65 7.50 6.79 -21.58
CA SER A 65 6.68 7.93 -21.20
C SER A 65 6.96 8.43 -19.77
N GLY A 66 7.87 7.79 -19.02
CA GLY A 66 8.20 8.13 -17.65
C GLY A 66 7.20 7.58 -16.62
N ASN A 67 6.35 6.62 -16.97
CA ASN A 67 5.48 5.98 -16.00
C ASN A 67 6.22 4.81 -15.35
N VAL A 68 6.11 4.68 -14.03
CA VAL A 68 6.76 3.59 -13.29
C VAL A 68 5.76 2.53 -12.86
N SER A 69 6.23 1.31 -12.77
CA SER A 69 5.43 0.20 -12.27
C SER A 69 5.04 0.39 -10.82
N ASN A 70 3.88 -0.14 -10.45
CA ASN A 70 3.37 -0.10 -9.08
C ASN A 70 3.39 1.30 -8.45
N PHE A 71 3.14 2.34 -9.25
CA PHE A 71 3.04 3.69 -8.74
C PHE A 71 1.74 3.84 -7.95
N ASN A 72 1.88 4.24 -6.70
CA ASN A 72 0.76 4.54 -5.82
C ASN A 72 0.99 5.89 -5.15
N GLU A 73 -0.05 6.71 -5.16
CA GLU A 73 -0.19 7.88 -4.31
C GLU A 73 -0.99 7.47 -3.07
N THR A 74 -0.46 7.74 -1.90
CA THR A 74 -1.10 7.46 -0.62
C THR A 74 -1.35 8.76 0.11
N GLU A 75 -2.61 9.02 0.46
CA GLU A 75 -3.06 10.20 1.18
C GLU A 75 -3.68 9.80 2.51
N GLN A 76 -3.10 10.28 3.60
CA GLN A 76 -3.70 10.22 4.92
C GLN A 76 -4.40 11.54 5.20
N PHE A 77 -5.66 11.53 5.62
CA PHE A 77 -6.38 12.74 5.92
C PHE A 77 -7.06 12.72 7.29
N VAL A 78 -7.23 13.91 7.84
CA VAL A 78 -7.93 14.18 9.09
C VAL A 78 -9.03 15.19 8.82
N LEU A 79 -10.26 14.89 9.28
CA LEU A 79 -11.39 15.82 9.27
C LEU A 79 -11.88 16.01 10.69
N LEU A 80 -12.12 17.23 11.08
CA LEU A 80 -12.67 17.55 12.40
C LEU A 80 -13.43 18.88 12.38
N ASP A 81 -14.26 19.04 13.41
CA ASP A 81 -14.96 20.27 13.70
C ASP A 81 -14.41 20.93 14.96
N PRO A 82 -14.67 22.22 15.19
CA PRO A 82 -14.38 22.87 16.46
C PRO A 82 -14.98 22.10 17.64
N PRO A 83 -14.41 22.26 18.84
CA PRO A 83 -14.97 21.66 20.05
C PRO A 83 -16.44 22.01 20.19
N SER A 84 -17.33 21.02 20.11
CA SER A 84 -18.75 21.16 20.37
C SER A 84 -19.08 20.63 21.79
N LEU A 85 -20.25 21.04 22.31
CA LEU A 85 -20.74 20.56 23.60
C LEU A 85 -21.00 19.05 23.61
N GLN A 86 -21.31 18.47 22.44
CA GLN A 86 -21.50 17.04 22.26
C GLN A 86 -20.47 16.50 21.28
N PRO A 87 -19.62 15.54 21.69
CA PRO A 87 -18.69 14.92 20.77
C PRO A 87 -19.45 14.09 19.73
N PRO A 88 -19.02 14.12 18.44
CA PRO A 88 -19.62 13.31 17.39
C PRO A 88 -19.51 11.82 17.74
N GLN A 89 -20.58 11.07 17.47
CA GLN A 89 -20.65 9.62 17.74
C GLN A 89 -20.42 8.80 16.47
N GLU A 90 -20.79 9.37 15.33
CA GLU A 90 -20.64 8.77 14.01
C GLU A 90 -19.83 9.68 13.08
N ILE A 91 -19.42 9.13 11.94
CA ILE A 91 -18.62 9.87 10.95
C ILE A 91 -19.47 11.00 10.34
N GLU A 92 -20.74 10.73 10.14
CA GLU A 92 -21.73 11.62 9.55
C GLU A 92 -21.98 12.88 10.38
N ASP A 93 -21.69 12.82 11.67
CA ASP A 93 -21.81 13.97 12.58
C ASP A 93 -20.71 15.02 12.38
N ILE A 94 -19.66 14.71 11.59
CA ILE A 94 -18.52 15.59 11.37
C ILE A 94 -18.68 16.31 10.04
N GLU A 95 -18.88 17.62 10.07
CA GLU A 95 -18.92 18.47 8.87
C GLU A 95 -17.56 18.61 8.21
N GLY A 96 -16.48 18.47 8.97
CA GLY A 96 -15.12 18.58 8.48
C GLY A 96 -14.75 20.01 8.13
N LEU A 97 -15.02 20.94 9.01
CA LEU A 97 -14.67 22.35 8.84
C LEU A 97 -13.16 22.58 8.84
N ILE A 98 -12.42 21.72 9.54
CA ILE A 98 -10.97 21.66 9.48
C ILE A 98 -10.57 20.37 8.76
N ARG A 99 -9.78 20.51 7.69
CA ARG A 99 -9.33 19.42 6.83
C ARG A 99 -7.83 19.45 6.72
N MET A 100 -7.20 18.34 6.98
CA MET A 100 -5.75 18.20 6.82
C MET A 100 -5.46 16.93 6.04
N SER A 101 -4.45 16.95 5.18
CA SER A 101 -3.99 15.74 4.51
C SER A 101 -2.47 15.74 4.31
N PHE A 102 -1.92 14.54 4.22
CA PHE A 102 -0.51 14.32 3.91
C PHE A 102 -0.39 13.26 2.83
N VAL A 103 0.25 13.63 1.73
CA VAL A 103 0.45 12.80 0.55
C VAL A 103 1.87 12.26 0.51
N GLN A 104 2.00 10.99 0.20
CA GLN A 104 3.27 10.29 -0.08
C GLN A 104 3.13 9.49 -1.36
N THR A 105 4.24 9.23 -2.05
CA THR A 105 4.23 8.38 -3.25
C THR A 105 5.15 7.18 -3.10
N ARG A 106 4.84 6.11 -3.82
CA ARG A 106 5.69 4.93 -3.99
C ARG A 106 5.63 4.44 -5.42
N GLY A 107 6.66 3.75 -5.86
CA GLY A 107 6.70 3.16 -7.19
C GLY A 107 8.05 2.53 -7.46
N SER A 108 8.13 1.71 -8.50
CA SER A 108 9.37 1.08 -8.93
C SER A 108 10.49 2.09 -9.13
N VAL A 109 11.73 1.65 -8.99
CA VAL A 109 12.90 2.47 -9.34
C VAL A 109 12.75 2.93 -10.79
N PRO A 110 12.82 4.24 -11.08
CA PRO A 110 12.47 4.81 -12.39
C PRO A 110 13.60 4.72 -13.43
N VAL A 111 14.21 3.54 -13.56
CA VAL A 111 15.17 3.18 -14.61
C VAL A 111 14.64 1.98 -15.40
N TYR A 112 15.20 1.69 -16.56
CA TYR A 112 14.88 0.45 -17.24
C TYR A 112 15.48 -0.73 -16.51
N TRP A 113 14.66 -1.63 -16.04
CA TRP A 113 15.07 -2.90 -15.46
C TRP A 113 13.93 -3.90 -15.47
N ALA A 114 14.28 -5.17 -15.50
CA ALA A 114 13.34 -6.29 -15.47
C ALA A 114 13.90 -7.45 -14.65
N GLU A 115 13.00 -8.34 -14.23
CA GLU A 115 13.34 -9.65 -13.71
C GLU A 115 12.93 -10.69 -14.74
N ILE A 116 13.88 -11.55 -15.14
CA ILE A 116 13.63 -12.61 -16.11
C ILE A 116 13.06 -13.81 -15.34
N ASN A 117 11.79 -14.12 -15.60
CA ASN A 117 11.14 -15.26 -14.95
C ASN A 117 11.76 -16.58 -15.43
N ASN A 118 12.64 -17.16 -14.61
CA ASN A 118 13.34 -18.42 -14.84
C ASN A 118 13.07 -19.45 -13.76
N LEU A 119 11.96 -19.31 -13.03
CA LEU A 119 11.53 -20.15 -11.92
C LEU A 119 12.48 -20.17 -10.70
N ARG A 120 13.51 -19.33 -10.70
CA ARG A 120 14.38 -19.16 -9.53
C ARG A 120 13.70 -18.31 -8.48
N TYR A 121 13.99 -18.55 -7.22
CA TYR A 121 13.50 -17.71 -6.12
C TYR A 121 13.96 -16.25 -6.25
N LYS A 122 15.15 -16.02 -6.79
CA LYS A 122 15.68 -14.73 -7.22
C LYS A 122 15.91 -14.81 -8.72
N PRO A 123 14.99 -14.29 -9.54
CA PRO A 123 15.15 -14.26 -11.00
C PRO A 123 16.36 -13.44 -11.40
N ASP A 124 16.90 -13.71 -12.59
CA ASP A 124 18.01 -12.91 -13.10
C ASP A 124 17.55 -11.47 -13.38
N LEU A 125 18.38 -10.49 -13.00
CA LEU A 125 18.11 -9.08 -13.25
C LEU A 125 18.65 -8.68 -14.62
N LEU A 126 17.81 -8.00 -15.39
CA LEU A 126 18.20 -7.33 -16.63
C LEU A 126 18.15 -5.82 -16.41
N ILE A 127 19.27 -5.14 -16.55
CA ILE A 127 19.37 -3.69 -16.56
C ILE A 127 20.09 -3.32 -17.85
N PRO A 128 19.35 -2.93 -18.90
CA PRO A 128 19.96 -2.59 -20.18
C PRO A 128 20.77 -1.30 -20.06
N ASP A 129 21.92 -1.28 -20.71
CA ASP A 129 22.69 -0.05 -20.93
C ASP A 129 22.05 0.72 -22.11
N ASP A 130 20.94 1.38 -21.81
CA ASP A 130 20.11 2.08 -22.79
C ASP A 130 20.02 3.56 -22.40
N PRO A 131 20.56 4.48 -23.22
CA PRO A 131 20.54 5.92 -22.93
C PRO A 131 19.12 6.49 -22.77
N ARG A 132 18.09 5.83 -23.34
CA ARG A 132 16.69 6.22 -23.15
C ARG A 132 16.25 6.12 -21.70
N THR A 133 16.95 5.35 -20.87
CA THR A 133 16.71 5.28 -19.41
C THR A 133 16.76 6.66 -18.77
N LEU A 134 17.76 7.47 -19.13
CA LEU A 134 17.94 8.81 -18.56
C LEU A 134 16.80 9.76 -19.00
N THR A 135 16.42 9.72 -20.27
CA THR A 135 15.29 10.51 -20.79
C THR A 135 13.97 10.11 -20.13
N SER A 136 13.74 8.81 -19.91
CA SER A 136 12.53 8.32 -19.24
C SER A 136 12.53 8.68 -17.75
N PHE A 137 13.69 8.65 -17.12
CA PHE A 137 13.87 9.12 -15.74
C PHE A 137 13.55 10.61 -15.62
N GLU A 138 14.09 11.44 -16.50
CA GLU A 138 13.82 12.87 -16.56
C GLU A 138 12.33 13.17 -16.75
N LYS A 139 11.64 12.49 -17.68
CA LYS A 139 10.21 12.60 -17.88
C LYS A 139 9.43 12.23 -16.61
N HIS A 140 9.85 11.17 -15.90
CA HIS A 140 9.24 10.78 -14.65
C HIS A 140 9.39 11.87 -13.60
N MET A 141 10.60 12.35 -13.38
CA MET A 141 10.87 13.36 -12.36
C MET A 141 10.24 14.71 -12.68
N SER A 142 10.20 15.14 -13.94
CA SER A 142 9.50 16.35 -14.37
C SER A 142 8.01 16.30 -14.03
N LYS A 143 7.35 15.14 -14.26
CA LYS A 143 5.95 14.93 -13.85
C LYS A 143 5.79 15.00 -12.32
N GLN A 144 6.70 14.35 -11.56
CA GLN A 144 6.63 14.34 -10.11
C GLN A 144 6.82 15.75 -9.53
N VAL A 145 7.79 16.50 -10.03
CA VAL A 145 8.05 17.89 -9.62
C VAL A 145 6.88 18.79 -9.99
N SER A 146 6.31 18.64 -11.18
CA SER A 146 5.15 19.43 -11.62
C SER A 146 3.91 19.23 -10.73
N ILE A 147 3.69 18.00 -10.22
CA ILE A 147 2.50 17.66 -9.42
C ILE A 147 2.73 17.96 -7.93
N TYR A 148 3.90 17.59 -7.40
CA TYR A 148 4.14 17.53 -5.95
C TYR A 148 5.17 18.57 -5.46
N GLY A 149 5.79 19.34 -6.35
CA GLY A 149 6.87 20.26 -5.99
C GLY A 149 8.16 19.52 -5.65
N LYS A 150 8.76 19.82 -4.49
CA LYS A 150 10.03 19.18 -4.07
C LYS A 150 9.83 17.72 -3.77
N ASN A 151 10.74 16.87 -4.29
CA ASN A 151 10.69 15.42 -4.14
C ASN A 151 11.88 14.93 -3.30
N TYR A 152 11.59 14.25 -2.19
CA TYR A 152 12.57 13.52 -1.39
C TYR A 152 12.53 12.04 -1.79
N LEU A 153 13.52 11.59 -2.54
CA LEU A 153 13.62 10.23 -3.05
C LEU A 153 14.28 9.33 -2.01
N VAL A 154 13.52 8.48 -1.36
CA VAL A 154 14.03 7.53 -0.36
C VAL A 154 14.19 6.16 -0.99
N ASN A 155 15.45 5.74 -1.18
CA ASN A 155 15.79 4.46 -1.77
C ASN A 155 16.13 3.42 -0.68
N LEU A 156 15.33 2.34 -0.61
CA LEU A 156 15.46 1.22 0.32
C LEU A 156 15.97 -0.06 -0.33
N VAL A 157 16.48 0.01 -1.55
CA VAL A 157 17.07 -1.11 -2.29
C VAL A 157 18.39 -1.49 -1.63
N ASN A 158 18.67 -2.79 -1.44
CA ASN A 158 19.88 -3.24 -0.77
C ASN A 158 21.14 -2.86 -1.59
N GLN A 159 22.17 -2.37 -0.88
CA GLN A 159 23.44 -1.95 -1.49
C GLN A 159 24.38 -3.11 -1.85
N LYS A 160 24.06 -4.33 -1.42
CA LYS A 160 24.88 -5.52 -1.65
C LYS A 160 24.07 -6.64 -2.29
N GLY A 161 24.75 -7.53 -3.00
CA GLY A 161 24.16 -8.72 -3.58
C GLY A 161 23.19 -8.41 -4.73
N TYR A 162 22.11 -9.16 -4.80
CA TYR A 162 21.16 -9.18 -5.92
C TYR A 162 20.60 -7.81 -6.33
N GLU A 163 20.25 -6.96 -5.35
CA GLU A 163 19.59 -5.69 -5.61
C GLU A 163 20.56 -4.54 -5.97
N LYS A 164 21.88 -4.73 -5.73
CA LYS A 164 22.90 -3.69 -5.93
C LYS A 164 22.87 -3.02 -7.31
N PRO A 165 22.77 -3.75 -8.43
CA PRO A 165 22.77 -3.11 -9.75
C PRO A 165 21.61 -2.12 -9.96
N VAL A 166 20.41 -2.41 -9.39
CA VAL A 166 19.26 -1.50 -9.46
C VAL A 166 19.51 -0.22 -8.66
N LYS A 167 20.16 -0.35 -7.49
CA LYS A 167 20.57 0.81 -6.68
C LYS A 167 21.55 1.70 -7.44
N GLU A 168 22.57 1.12 -8.03
CA GLU A 168 23.61 1.85 -8.77
C GLU A 168 23.04 2.57 -10.01
N ALA A 169 22.18 1.90 -10.78
CA ALA A 169 21.48 2.51 -11.89
C ALA A 169 20.62 3.71 -11.47
N TYR A 170 19.93 3.60 -10.33
CA TYR A 170 19.13 4.70 -9.79
C TYR A 170 20.00 5.89 -9.39
N GLU A 171 21.09 5.66 -8.68
CA GLU A 171 22.03 6.71 -8.27
C GLU A 171 22.68 7.41 -9.46
N GLY A 172 23.03 6.65 -10.51
CA GLY A 172 23.51 7.20 -11.76
C GLY A 172 22.52 8.12 -12.44
N ALA A 173 21.24 7.72 -12.49
CA ALA A 173 20.17 8.52 -13.07
C ALA A 173 19.90 9.81 -12.28
N VAL A 174 19.93 9.73 -10.95
CA VAL A 174 19.76 10.92 -10.08
C VAL A 174 20.90 11.91 -10.27
N LYS A 175 22.14 11.43 -10.31
CA LYS A 175 23.33 12.27 -10.56
C LYS A 175 23.28 12.95 -11.93
N PHE A 176 22.77 12.24 -12.93
CA PHE A 176 22.59 12.81 -14.27
C PHE A 176 21.55 13.93 -14.28
N LEU A 177 20.43 13.75 -13.56
CA LEU A 177 19.35 14.75 -13.55
C LEU A 177 19.77 16.06 -12.89
N ASP A 178 20.51 16.01 -11.80
CA ASP A 178 21.00 17.15 -11.01
C ASP A 178 19.96 18.29 -10.86
N HIS A 179 18.78 17.96 -10.35
CA HIS A 179 17.64 18.87 -10.29
C HIS A 179 17.45 19.43 -8.87
N PRO A 180 17.31 20.79 -8.69
CA PRO A 180 17.28 21.43 -7.36
C PRO A 180 16.08 21.03 -6.49
N LEU A 181 14.99 20.57 -7.10
CA LEU A 181 13.80 20.10 -6.38
C LEU A 181 13.79 18.57 -6.17
N VAL A 182 14.90 17.88 -6.42
CA VAL A 182 15.01 16.43 -6.26
C VAL A 182 16.15 16.12 -5.30
N ASN A 183 15.82 15.71 -4.08
CA ASN A 183 16.77 15.26 -3.09
C ASN A 183 16.78 13.72 -3.06
N TYR A 184 17.95 13.10 -3.02
CA TYR A 184 18.08 11.65 -2.97
C TYR A 184 18.73 11.21 -1.68
N THR A 185 18.04 10.31 -0.96
CA THR A 185 18.50 9.71 0.28
C THR A 185 18.53 8.20 0.14
N TYR A 186 19.69 7.61 0.36
CA TYR A 186 19.83 6.17 0.51
C TYR A 186 19.69 5.76 1.97
N PHE A 187 18.83 4.79 2.26
CA PHE A 187 18.68 4.21 3.59
C PHE A 187 18.81 2.69 3.55
N ASP A 188 19.89 2.15 4.14
CA ASP A 188 20.11 0.70 4.22
C ASP A 188 19.13 0.06 5.21
N PHE A 189 17.89 -0.10 4.75
CA PHE A 189 16.82 -0.66 5.57
C PHE A 189 17.17 -2.04 6.15
N HIS A 190 17.87 -2.87 5.37
CA HIS A 190 18.22 -4.22 5.82
C HIS A 190 19.22 -4.20 6.98
N HIS A 191 20.20 -3.32 6.92
CA HIS A 191 21.19 -3.13 7.97
C HIS A 191 20.59 -2.43 9.19
N GLU A 192 19.96 -1.28 8.99
CA GLU A 192 19.43 -0.44 10.07
C GLU A 192 18.29 -1.14 10.83
N CYS A 193 17.36 -1.77 10.11
CA CYS A 193 16.18 -2.41 10.69
C CYS A 193 16.38 -3.92 10.94
N LYS A 194 17.63 -4.39 11.01
CA LYS A 194 17.94 -5.80 11.33
C LYS A 194 17.29 -6.21 12.64
N GLY A 195 16.70 -7.40 12.66
CA GLY A 195 15.98 -7.90 13.84
C GLY A 195 14.67 -7.16 14.12
N MET A 196 14.06 -6.56 13.05
CA MET A 196 12.79 -5.82 13.11
C MET A 196 12.83 -4.56 14.00
N LYS A 197 13.99 -3.95 14.13
CA LYS A 197 14.15 -2.66 14.81
C LYS A 197 13.63 -1.51 13.95
N PHE A 198 12.32 -1.52 13.69
CA PHE A 198 11.66 -0.52 12.81
C PHE A 198 11.58 0.87 13.43
N ASP A 199 11.77 0.98 14.73
CA ASP A 199 12.01 2.25 15.44
C ASP A 199 13.18 3.04 14.83
N ARG A 200 14.19 2.36 14.30
CA ARG A 200 15.35 2.99 13.66
C ARG A 200 15.06 3.75 12.37
N VAL A 201 13.85 3.62 11.82
CA VAL A 201 13.39 4.49 10.72
C VAL A 201 13.31 5.96 11.17
N SER A 202 13.27 6.25 12.48
CA SER A 202 13.42 7.61 13.01
C SER A 202 14.71 8.30 12.54
N ARG A 203 15.82 7.55 12.39
CA ARG A 203 17.08 8.07 11.84
C ARG A 203 16.95 8.56 10.39
N LEU A 204 16.11 7.89 9.60
CA LEU A 204 15.80 8.37 8.25
C LEU A 204 14.99 9.66 8.32
N VAL A 205 14.03 9.75 9.24
CA VAL A 205 13.24 10.97 9.44
C VAL A 205 14.16 12.13 9.83
N GLU A 206 15.03 11.94 10.83
CA GLU A 206 16.03 12.93 11.27
C GLU A 206 16.96 13.39 10.12
N HIS A 207 17.36 12.44 9.27
CA HIS A 207 18.17 12.76 8.08
C HIS A 207 17.39 13.61 7.07
N LEU A 208 16.13 13.28 6.81
CA LEU A 208 15.26 14.05 5.90
C LEU A 208 14.95 15.45 6.47
N GLU A 209 14.80 15.59 7.80
CA GLU A 209 14.66 16.89 8.45
C GLU A 209 15.90 17.76 8.24
N ASN A 210 17.10 17.19 8.36
CA ASN A 210 18.36 17.88 8.06
C ASN A 210 18.48 18.31 6.58
N GLU A 211 17.82 17.60 5.67
CA GLU A 211 17.70 17.97 4.25
C GLU A 211 16.57 18.98 3.97
N GLY A 212 15.84 19.39 5.01
CA GLY A 212 14.81 20.42 4.95
C GLY A 212 13.39 19.90 4.78
N LEU A 213 13.13 18.59 4.95
CA LEU A 213 11.76 18.10 5.13
C LEU A 213 11.24 18.55 6.49
N THR A 214 9.97 18.92 6.56
CA THR A 214 9.35 19.30 7.83
C THR A 214 8.02 18.57 8.03
N SER A 215 7.72 18.21 9.27
CA SER A 215 6.43 17.64 9.67
C SER A 215 5.25 18.60 9.50
N HIS A 216 5.54 19.89 9.32
CA HIS A 216 4.54 20.91 9.04
C HIS A 216 4.20 21.02 7.55
N ASP A 217 4.86 20.28 6.65
CA ASP A 217 4.57 20.30 5.21
C ASP A 217 3.42 19.33 4.87
N PHE A 218 2.20 19.75 5.18
CA PHE A 218 0.96 19.05 4.87
C PHE A 218 -0.10 20.03 4.37
N PHE A 219 -1.12 19.52 3.70
CA PHE A 219 -2.30 20.31 3.34
C PHE A 219 -3.14 20.56 4.58
N SER A 220 -3.57 21.83 4.77
CA SER A 220 -4.54 22.20 5.80
C SER A 220 -5.50 23.28 5.27
N LEU A 221 -6.78 23.07 5.50
CA LEU A 221 -7.84 24.03 5.26
C LEU A 221 -8.67 24.16 6.53
N ASP A 222 -8.67 25.36 7.09
CA ASP A 222 -9.52 25.75 8.22
C ASP A 222 -10.55 26.77 7.73
N THR A 223 -11.82 26.46 7.85
CA THR A 223 -12.94 27.32 7.41
C THR A 223 -13.71 27.95 8.57
N VAL A 224 -13.28 27.74 9.84
CA VAL A 224 -14.03 28.11 11.05
C VAL A 224 -14.07 29.62 11.29
N ALA A 225 -12.91 30.26 11.37
CA ALA A 225 -12.83 31.68 11.77
C ALA A 225 -12.46 32.60 10.62
N ALA A 226 -11.39 32.30 9.94
CA ALA A 226 -10.95 32.92 8.71
C ALA A 226 -10.32 31.86 7.84
N PRO A 227 -10.73 31.71 6.58
CA PRO A 227 -10.22 30.66 5.73
C PRO A 227 -8.69 30.68 5.67
N ARG A 228 -8.06 29.66 6.23
CA ARG A 228 -6.62 29.48 6.18
C ARG A 228 -6.32 28.26 5.31
N LEU A 229 -5.58 28.48 4.26
CA LEU A 229 -5.15 27.44 3.34
C LEU A 229 -3.63 27.29 3.41
N GLN A 230 -3.19 26.08 3.75
CA GLN A 230 -1.80 25.65 3.63
C GLN A 230 -1.73 24.55 2.60
N LEU A 231 -0.81 24.65 1.66
CA LEU A 231 -0.56 23.60 0.66
C LEU A 231 0.68 22.79 1.06
N GLN A 232 0.63 21.48 0.84
CA GLN A 232 1.82 20.64 0.89
C GLN A 232 2.74 20.99 -0.28
N LYS A 233 4.02 21.25 -0.02
CA LYS A 233 4.99 21.76 -1.01
C LYS A 233 6.00 20.71 -1.44
N SER A 234 6.06 19.58 -0.74
CA SER A 234 6.97 18.49 -1.05
C SER A 234 6.32 17.13 -0.86
N VAL A 235 6.93 16.11 -1.47
CA VAL A 235 6.50 14.73 -1.32
C VAL A 235 7.69 13.83 -1.01
N VAL A 236 7.49 12.84 -0.16
CA VAL A 236 8.43 11.73 0.01
C VAL A 236 8.04 10.60 -0.93
N ARG A 237 8.94 10.28 -1.85
CA ARG A 237 8.80 9.15 -2.78
C ARG A 237 9.67 8.00 -2.32
N THR A 238 9.05 6.94 -1.83
CA THR A 238 9.75 5.78 -1.29
C THR A 238 9.75 4.62 -2.27
N ASN A 239 10.88 3.97 -2.47
CA ASN A 239 10.99 2.76 -3.26
C ASN A 239 11.86 1.68 -2.59
N CYS A 240 11.55 0.43 -2.88
CA CYS A 240 12.42 -0.73 -2.73
C CYS A 240 12.27 -1.60 -3.99
N MET A 241 12.71 -2.85 -4.00
CA MET A 241 12.52 -3.71 -5.18
C MET A 241 11.04 -3.83 -5.59
N ASP A 242 10.19 -4.24 -4.66
CA ASP A 242 8.76 -4.43 -4.91
C ASP A 242 7.90 -3.23 -4.51
N CYS A 243 8.47 -2.26 -3.80
CA CYS A 243 7.75 -1.13 -3.19
C CYS A 243 6.57 -1.59 -2.33
N LEU A 244 6.78 -2.66 -1.55
CA LEU A 244 5.79 -3.26 -0.64
C LEU A 244 6.26 -3.16 0.82
N ASP A 245 6.78 -4.23 1.40
CA ASP A 245 6.96 -4.37 2.85
C ASP A 245 7.87 -3.30 3.47
N ARG A 246 9.09 -3.09 2.93
CA ARG A 246 10.02 -2.04 3.40
C ARG A 246 9.41 -0.64 3.27
N THR A 247 8.77 -0.39 2.14
CA THR A 247 8.10 0.87 1.83
C THR A 247 6.93 1.13 2.79
N ASN A 248 6.15 0.10 3.13
CA ASN A 248 5.05 0.24 4.10
C ASN A 248 5.55 0.74 5.45
N VAL A 249 6.65 0.18 5.96
CA VAL A 249 7.23 0.60 7.25
C VAL A 249 7.63 2.07 7.22
N VAL A 250 8.35 2.49 6.18
CA VAL A 250 8.82 3.88 6.05
C VAL A 250 7.65 4.84 5.91
N GLN A 251 6.69 4.56 5.03
CA GLN A 251 5.53 5.43 4.81
C GLN A 251 4.63 5.55 6.05
N THR A 252 4.43 4.45 6.78
CA THR A 252 3.67 4.47 8.04
C THR A 252 4.37 5.34 9.10
N THR A 253 5.70 5.29 9.16
CA THR A 253 6.48 6.10 10.11
C THR A 253 6.40 7.58 9.76
N LEU A 254 6.57 7.95 8.50
CA LEU A 254 6.43 9.34 8.04
C LEU A 254 5.00 9.87 8.25
N ALA A 255 3.99 9.08 7.93
CA ALA A 255 2.60 9.46 8.13
C ALA A 255 2.27 9.72 9.61
N ARG A 256 2.81 8.91 10.51
CA ARG A 256 2.65 9.08 11.95
C ARG A 256 3.40 10.32 12.47
N TRP A 257 4.60 10.56 11.98
CA TRP A 257 5.39 11.73 12.32
C TRP A 257 4.65 13.04 11.94
N VAL A 258 4.12 13.14 10.73
CA VAL A 258 3.29 14.29 10.30
C VAL A 258 1.98 14.37 11.07
N LEU A 259 1.33 13.23 11.34
CA LEU A 259 0.07 13.18 12.08
C LEU A 259 0.20 13.78 13.48
N ASN A 260 1.33 13.57 14.17
CA ASN A 260 1.58 14.18 15.47
C ASN A 260 1.47 15.71 15.38
N ASP A 261 2.06 16.32 14.36
CA ASP A 261 2.02 17.77 14.17
C ASP A 261 0.66 18.27 13.70
N GLN A 262 -0.01 17.52 12.82
CA GLN A 262 -1.39 17.82 12.45
C GLN A 262 -2.30 17.89 13.69
N LEU A 263 -2.23 16.89 14.56
CA LEU A 263 -3.08 16.84 15.76
C LEU A 263 -2.67 17.85 16.84
N ARG A 264 -1.37 18.20 16.93
CA ARG A 264 -0.91 19.30 17.80
C ARG A 264 -1.40 20.67 17.30
N SER A 265 -1.38 20.89 15.98
CA SER A 265 -1.81 22.18 15.39
C SER A 265 -3.26 22.55 15.67
N VAL A 266 -4.11 21.54 15.94
CA VAL A 266 -5.53 21.70 16.27
C VAL A 266 -5.86 21.41 17.75
N GLY A 267 -4.83 21.26 18.59
CA GLY A 267 -4.98 21.09 20.04
C GLY A 267 -5.59 19.76 20.49
N ILE A 268 -5.53 18.73 19.64
CA ILE A 268 -5.89 17.35 20.04
C ILE A 268 -4.76 16.72 20.87
N LEU A 269 -3.52 16.92 20.46
CA LEU A 269 -2.33 16.56 21.21
C LEU A 269 -1.72 17.79 21.88
N GLN A 270 -1.22 17.62 23.10
CA GLN A 270 -0.41 18.63 23.76
C GLN A 270 0.98 18.75 23.08
N PRO A 271 1.72 19.86 23.25
CA PRO A 271 3.02 20.05 22.61
C PRO A 271 4.03 18.92 22.82
N ASN A 272 4.02 18.29 24.00
CA ASN A 272 4.93 17.20 24.39
C ASN A 272 4.29 15.81 24.29
N ASP A 273 3.09 15.71 23.73
CA ASP A 273 2.37 14.46 23.56
C ASP A 273 2.50 13.92 22.12
N CYS A 274 2.28 12.62 21.96
CA CYS A 274 2.33 11.94 20.68
C CYS A 274 1.27 10.82 20.61
N VAL A 275 0.89 10.43 19.40
CA VAL A 275 -0.14 9.40 19.18
C VAL A 275 0.23 8.04 19.77
N GLU A 276 1.52 7.77 19.99
CA GLU A 276 2.05 6.56 20.62
C GLU A 276 1.64 6.42 22.05
N ASN A 277 1.37 7.52 22.74
CA ASN A 277 0.91 7.55 24.14
C ASN A 277 -0.58 7.16 24.27
N HIS A 278 -1.31 7.02 23.17
CA HIS A 278 -2.73 6.71 23.12
C HIS A 278 -3.00 5.30 22.56
N PRO A 279 -2.98 4.23 23.38
CA PRO A 279 -3.00 2.83 22.92
C PRO A 279 -4.17 2.47 22.01
N LYS A 280 -5.37 3.00 22.28
CA LYS A 280 -6.57 2.75 21.46
C LYS A 280 -6.41 3.37 20.08
N PHE A 281 -5.93 4.60 20.02
CA PHE A 281 -5.73 5.30 18.77
C PHE A 281 -4.59 4.68 17.94
N ILE A 282 -3.44 4.39 18.54
CA ILE A 282 -2.31 3.80 17.80
C ILE A 282 -2.66 2.40 17.27
N SER A 283 -3.50 1.63 17.95
CA SER A 283 -4.01 0.36 17.45
C SER A 283 -4.88 0.57 16.20
N LEU A 284 -5.80 1.53 16.22
CA LEU A 284 -6.62 1.89 15.06
C LEU A 284 -5.75 2.33 13.88
N PHE A 285 -4.79 3.24 14.11
CA PHE A 285 -3.85 3.72 13.09
C PHE A 285 -3.06 2.57 12.45
N ARG A 286 -2.50 1.67 13.26
CA ARG A 286 -1.75 0.51 12.78
C ARG A 286 -2.61 -0.45 11.95
N ASN A 287 -3.86 -0.64 12.33
CA ASN A 287 -4.78 -1.51 11.58
C ASN A 287 -5.07 -0.94 10.18
N ILE A 288 -5.42 0.34 10.07
CA ILE A 288 -5.69 1.01 8.79
C ILE A 288 -4.45 0.89 7.87
N TRP A 289 -3.26 1.18 8.37
CA TRP A 289 -2.02 1.09 7.58
C TRP A 289 -1.65 -0.35 7.21
N SER A 290 -2.00 -1.33 8.04
CA SER A 290 -1.79 -2.74 7.73
C SER A 290 -2.77 -3.24 6.66
N ASP A 291 -4.05 -2.83 6.72
CA ASP A 291 -5.05 -3.16 5.71
C ASP A 291 -4.70 -2.54 4.36
N HIS A 292 -4.23 -1.29 4.36
CA HIS A 292 -3.67 -0.63 3.18
C HIS A 292 -2.49 -1.43 2.59
N ALA A 293 -1.53 -1.85 3.42
CA ALA A 293 -0.38 -2.64 2.98
C ALA A 293 -0.81 -3.96 2.32
N ASP A 294 -1.80 -4.64 2.88
CA ASP A 294 -2.35 -5.88 2.34
C ASP A 294 -3.00 -5.68 0.96
N VAL A 295 -3.78 -4.61 0.78
CA VAL A 295 -4.44 -4.32 -0.50
C VAL A 295 -3.41 -4.00 -1.58
N ILE A 296 -2.42 -3.13 -1.30
CA ILE A 296 -1.35 -2.80 -2.25
C ILE A 296 -0.55 -4.06 -2.63
N SER A 297 -0.23 -4.90 -1.64
CA SER A 297 0.50 -6.14 -1.88
C SER A 297 -0.31 -7.14 -2.72
N LYS A 298 -1.60 -7.33 -2.42
CA LYS A 298 -2.49 -8.21 -3.20
C LYS A 298 -2.60 -7.77 -4.66
N ALA A 299 -2.71 -6.46 -4.91
CA ALA A 299 -2.81 -5.92 -6.26
C ALA A 299 -1.55 -6.17 -7.11
N TYR A 300 -0.35 -6.13 -6.53
CA TYR A 300 0.91 -6.26 -7.25
C TYR A 300 1.51 -7.67 -7.20
N SER A 301 1.60 -8.28 -6.01
CA SER A 301 2.24 -9.59 -5.81
C SER A 301 1.27 -10.76 -5.64
N GLY A 302 -0.03 -10.50 -5.62
CA GLY A 302 -1.05 -11.53 -5.50
C GLY A 302 -1.29 -12.08 -4.09
N THR A 303 -0.56 -11.61 -3.09
CA THR A 303 -0.70 -12.03 -1.68
C THR A 303 -0.72 -10.82 -0.76
N GLY A 304 -1.18 -11.00 0.48
CA GLY A 304 -1.05 -9.97 1.52
C GLY A 304 0.40 -9.56 1.78
N ALA A 305 0.59 -8.44 2.46
CA ALA A 305 1.89 -7.97 2.90
C ALA A 305 2.49 -8.92 3.93
N LEU A 306 3.82 -8.88 4.10
CA LEU A 306 4.51 -9.66 5.11
C LEU A 306 4.62 -8.87 6.42
N LYS A 307 4.76 -9.58 7.54
CA LYS A 307 4.97 -9.03 8.89
C LYS A 307 3.81 -8.14 9.37
N THR A 308 2.61 -8.39 8.89
CA THR A 308 1.41 -7.61 9.25
C THR A 308 1.03 -7.75 10.71
N ASP A 309 1.29 -8.91 11.33
CA ASP A 309 1.16 -9.13 12.77
C ASP A 309 2.00 -8.13 13.59
N TYR A 310 3.27 -7.94 13.19
CA TYR A 310 4.12 -6.95 13.84
C TYR A 310 3.62 -5.51 13.59
N THR A 311 3.18 -5.20 12.39
CA THR A 311 2.63 -3.87 12.06
C THR A 311 1.42 -3.57 12.92
N ARG A 312 0.51 -4.54 13.13
CA ARG A 312 -0.72 -4.37 13.92
C ARG A 312 -0.45 -4.29 15.41
N THR A 313 0.37 -5.20 15.94
CA THR A 313 0.50 -5.42 17.39
C THR A 313 1.79 -4.87 17.99
N GLY A 314 2.79 -4.58 17.17
CA GLY A 314 4.16 -4.28 17.61
C GLY A 314 4.94 -5.51 18.07
N LYS A 315 4.37 -6.71 17.96
CA LYS A 315 5.01 -7.97 18.36
C LYS A 315 4.90 -9.02 17.25
N ARG A 316 5.90 -9.87 17.18
CA ARG A 316 5.92 -10.98 16.25
C ARG A 316 5.28 -12.21 16.89
N SER A 317 4.32 -12.82 16.21
CA SER A 317 3.67 -14.04 16.65
C SER A 317 4.16 -15.26 15.84
N MET A 318 4.05 -16.46 16.41
CA MET A 318 4.32 -17.72 15.69
C MET A 318 3.34 -17.91 14.52
N GLU A 319 2.08 -17.55 14.72
CA GLU A 319 1.06 -17.56 13.68
C GLU A 319 1.42 -16.61 12.52
N GLY A 320 1.89 -15.39 12.84
CA GLY A 320 2.36 -14.44 11.85
C GLY A 320 3.59 -14.93 11.07
N ILE A 321 4.52 -15.64 11.71
CA ILE A 321 5.67 -16.26 11.03
C ILE A 321 5.20 -17.34 10.06
N LEU A 322 4.28 -18.20 10.48
CA LEU A 322 3.70 -19.23 9.63
C LEU A 322 2.93 -18.62 8.45
N GLN A 323 2.13 -17.60 8.73
CA GLN A 323 1.37 -16.87 7.69
C GLN A 323 2.31 -16.21 6.65
N ASP A 324 3.43 -15.62 7.08
CA ASP A 324 4.44 -15.08 6.18
C ASP A 324 5.09 -16.17 5.32
N GLY A 325 5.35 -17.34 5.88
CA GLY A 325 5.84 -18.50 5.13
C GLY A 325 4.84 -18.94 4.05
N ILE A 326 3.56 -19.05 4.41
CA ILE A 326 2.48 -19.37 3.46
C ILE A 326 2.36 -18.27 2.38
N ASN A 327 2.38 -17.00 2.76
CA ASN A 327 2.31 -15.89 1.82
C ASN A 327 3.51 -15.89 0.86
N SER A 328 4.71 -16.18 1.36
CA SER A 328 5.94 -16.24 0.54
C SER A 328 5.88 -17.38 -0.48
N LEU A 329 5.44 -18.56 -0.08
CA LEU A 329 5.27 -19.70 -0.99
C LEU A 329 4.15 -19.43 -2.01
N THR A 330 3.02 -18.94 -1.55
CA THR A 330 1.90 -18.57 -2.43
C THR A 330 2.29 -17.47 -3.42
N ARG A 331 3.05 -16.48 -2.96
CA ARG A 331 3.59 -15.40 -3.81
C ARG A 331 4.51 -15.97 -4.88
N TYR A 332 5.43 -16.86 -4.51
CA TYR A 332 6.30 -17.54 -5.47
C TYR A 332 5.48 -18.27 -6.53
N THR A 333 4.51 -19.08 -6.13
CA THR A 333 3.67 -19.86 -7.05
C THR A 333 2.85 -18.94 -7.97
N LYS A 334 2.19 -17.91 -7.40
CA LYS A 334 1.38 -16.98 -8.21
C LYS A 334 2.23 -16.21 -9.20
N ASN A 335 3.38 -15.69 -8.77
CA ASN A 335 4.20 -14.85 -9.63
C ASN A 335 4.89 -15.64 -10.76
N ASN A 336 5.18 -16.92 -10.55
CA ASN A 336 5.80 -17.74 -11.59
C ASN A 336 4.79 -18.39 -12.56
N PHE A 337 3.57 -18.70 -12.11
CA PHE A 337 2.66 -19.53 -12.91
C PHE A 337 1.33 -18.85 -13.27
N PHE A 338 0.92 -17.81 -12.56
CA PHE A 338 -0.40 -17.19 -12.74
C PHE A 338 -0.36 -15.68 -13.05
N ASP A 339 0.78 -15.04 -12.87
CA ASP A 339 0.88 -13.59 -13.10
C ASP A 339 0.75 -13.20 -14.57
N GLY A 340 1.02 -14.10 -15.52
CA GLY A 340 0.79 -13.87 -16.94
C GLY A 340 -0.67 -13.53 -17.21
N GLN A 341 -1.60 -14.38 -16.77
CA GLN A 341 -3.03 -14.13 -16.89
C GLN A 341 -3.47 -12.86 -16.18
N ARG A 342 -2.99 -12.63 -14.94
CA ARG A 342 -3.29 -11.39 -14.20
C ARG A 342 -2.72 -10.14 -14.88
N GLN A 343 -1.63 -10.26 -15.61
CA GLN A 343 -1.05 -9.19 -16.40
C GLN A 343 -1.93 -8.88 -17.62
N ASP A 344 -2.46 -9.89 -18.29
CA ASP A 344 -3.37 -9.74 -19.44
C ASP A 344 -4.68 -9.08 -19.00
N ASP A 345 -5.23 -9.50 -17.85
CA ASP A 345 -6.41 -8.85 -17.25
C ASP A 345 -6.12 -7.35 -16.97
N ALA A 346 -4.95 -7.04 -16.43
CA ALA A 346 -4.53 -5.66 -16.18
C ALA A 346 -4.28 -4.87 -17.47
N ALA A 347 -3.85 -5.52 -18.55
CA ALA A 347 -3.69 -4.90 -19.87
C ALA A 347 -5.03 -4.60 -20.53
N GLY A 348 -5.97 -5.53 -20.49
CA GLY A 348 -7.31 -5.33 -21.03
C GLY A 348 -8.09 -4.18 -20.40
N HIS A 349 -7.80 -3.83 -19.16
CA HIS A 349 -8.37 -2.64 -18.49
C HIS A 349 -7.65 -1.32 -18.84
N ARG A 350 -6.47 -1.38 -19.48
CA ARG A 350 -5.72 -0.19 -19.93
C ARG A 350 -6.24 0.38 -21.24
N ASP A 351 -6.71 -0.50 -22.09
CA ASP A 351 -7.13 -0.16 -23.45
C ASP A 351 -8.66 -0.02 -23.49
N GLY A 352 -9.16 1.14 -23.05
CA GLY A 352 -10.45 1.62 -23.55
C GLY A 352 -10.31 1.80 -25.07
N PRO A 353 -11.40 1.80 -25.87
CA PRO A 353 -11.33 1.75 -27.32
C PRO A 353 -10.50 2.88 -27.91
N GLY A 354 -9.26 2.63 -28.22
CA GLY A 354 -8.38 3.54 -28.92
C GLY A 354 -6.89 3.39 -28.62
N ARG A 355 -6.21 2.66 -29.51
CA ARG A 355 -4.78 2.65 -29.87
C ARG A 355 -3.93 1.52 -29.34
N ASP A 356 -3.64 0.63 -30.28
CA ASP A 356 -2.51 -0.30 -30.30
C ASP A 356 -1.18 0.43 -30.09
N VAL A 357 -0.64 0.36 -28.88
CA VAL A 357 0.80 0.52 -28.66
C VAL A 357 1.32 -0.87 -28.33
N LYS A 358 1.81 -1.56 -29.33
CA LYS A 358 2.59 -2.80 -29.17
C LYS A 358 3.76 -2.50 -28.23
N GLN A 359 3.69 -3.00 -27.01
CA GLN A 359 4.90 -3.11 -26.18
C GLN A 359 5.89 -4.03 -26.92
N PRO A 360 7.20 -3.78 -26.84
CA PRO A 360 8.16 -4.76 -27.28
C PRO A 360 7.93 -6.04 -26.47
N GLN A 361 7.29 -7.01 -27.09
CA GLN A 361 7.27 -8.36 -26.56
C GLN A 361 8.71 -8.80 -26.40
N GLN A 362 9.08 -9.30 -25.24
CA GLN A 362 10.30 -10.05 -25.06
C GLN A 362 10.22 -11.26 -26.00
N GLN A 363 10.74 -11.12 -27.20
CA GLN A 363 10.97 -12.28 -28.06
C GLN A 363 12.05 -13.13 -27.34
N PRO A 364 11.81 -14.44 -27.19
CA PRO A 364 12.89 -15.33 -26.82
C PRO A 364 13.97 -15.20 -27.88
N ALA A 365 15.22 -15.04 -27.45
CA ALA A 365 16.37 -15.00 -28.33
C ALA A 365 16.28 -16.18 -29.30
N GLY A 366 16.19 -15.86 -30.59
CA GLY A 366 16.13 -16.86 -31.65
C GLY A 366 17.46 -17.64 -31.68
N ASP A 367 17.37 -18.92 -31.48
CA ASP A 367 18.41 -19.89 -31.76
C ASP A 367 18.61 -19.95 -33.27
N GLU A 368 19.56 -19.21 -33.78
CA GLU A 368 20.22 -19.53 -35.08
C GLU A 368 21.30 -20.55 -34.79
N ASN A 369 21.00 -21.83 -34.87
CA ASN A 369 21.85 -22.90 -35.39
C ASN A 369 21.21 -24.26 -35.08
N ARG A 370 20.43 -24.80 -36.02
CA ARG A 370 20.14 -26.25 -36.06
C ARG A 370 20.82 -26.85 -37.26
N HIS A 371 21.93 -27.55 -37.00
CA HIS A 371 22.32 -28.70 -37.80
C HIS A 371 22.11 -29.98 -37.01
N GLY A 372 21.54 -30.95 -37.72
CA GLY A 372 20.92 -32.14 -37.23
C GLY A 372 21.73 -33.13 -36.43
N GLY A 373 21.07 -33.96 -35.69
CA GLY A 373 21.59 -35.10 -34.97
C GLY A 373 20.48 -35.79 -34.20
N ASP A 374 19.96 -36.83 -34.81
CA ASP A 374 19.00 -37.79 -34.29
C ASP A 374 19.64 -38.59 -33.12
N HIS A 375 19.05 -38.61 -31.94
CA HIS A 375 19.16 -39.72 -30.98
C HIS A 375 18.00 -39.69 -29.98
N GLY A 376 17.17 -40.69 -30.06
CA GLY A 376 16.09 -40.98 -29.12
C GLY A 376 16.61 -41.41 -27.75
N GLY A 377 15.93 -41.01 -26.71
CA GLY A 377 16.20 -41.43 -25.32
C GLY A 377 15.22 -40.84 -24.33
N ASN A 378 14.35 -41.67 -23.87
CA ASN A 378 13.50 -41.63 -22.69
C ASN A 378 13.56 -40.45 -21.74
N HIS A 379 12.50 -39.61 -21.75
CA HIS A 379 12.18 -38.68 -20.67
C HIS A 379 10.69 -38.73 -20.29
N HIS A 380 10.25 -39.85 -19.71
CA HIS A 380 8.88 -40.01 -19.16
C HIS A 380 8.79 -40.08 -17.64
N ALA A 381 9.88 -39.91 -16.89
CA ALA A 381 9.83 -40.07 -15.42
C ALA A 381 9.82 -38.77 -14.59
N ALA A 382 10.04 -37.58 -15.23
CA ALA A 382 10.10 -36.33 -14.49
C ALA A 382 8.74 -35.54 -14.48
N ALA A 383 7.80 -35.91 -15.37
CA ALA A 383 6.53 -35.18 -15.50
C ALA A 383 5.48 -35.55 -14.44
N ASP A 384 5.53 -36.76 -13.90
CA ASP A 384 4.50 -37.24 -12.95
C ASP A 384 4.67 -36.72 -11.52
N GLY A 385 5.89 -36.43 -11.09
CA GLY A 385 6.17 -35.87 -9.77
C GLY A 385 5.66 -34.42 -9.62
N ASP A 386 5.80 -33.63 -10.67
CA ASP A 386 5.36 -32.23 -10.70
C ASP A 386 3.81 -32.12 -10.77
N LEU A 387 3.17 -33.03 -11.47
CA LEU A 387 1.70 -33.10 -11.57
C LEU A 387 1.05 -33.47 -10.23
N LEU A 388 1.69 -34.36 -9.45
CA LEU A 388 1.22 -34.77 -8.14
C LEU A 388 1.38 -33.65 -7.10
N LEU A 389 2.49 -32.90 -7.16
CA LEU A 389 2.73 -31.74 -6.32
C LEU A 389 1.74 -30.62 -6.63
N ARG A 390 1.47 -30.36 -7.91
CA ARG A 390 0.46 -29.40 -8.38
C ARG A 390 -0.95 -29.76 -7.92
N ARG A 391 -1.35 -31.03 -8.01
CA ARG A 391 -2.66 -31.50 -7.51
C ARG A 391 -2.79 -31.37 -6.00
N LYS A 392 -1.77 -31.68 -5.22
CA LYS A 392 -1.77 -31.49 -3.75
C LYS A 392 -1.82 -30.02 -3.37
N LEU A 393 -1.07 -29.17 -4.07
CA LEU A 393 -1.07 -27.71 -3.83
C LEU A 393 -2.42 -27.08 -4.21
N LEU A 394 -3.02 -27.49 -5.34
CA LEU A 394 -4.36 -27.05 -5.74
C LEU A 394 -5.43 -27.48 -4.74
N CYS A 395 -5.36 -28.70 -4.23
CA CYS A 395 -6.29 -29.21 -3.23
C CYS A 395 -6.19 -28.45 -1.89
N LEU A 396 -4.98 -28.04 -1.49
CA LEU A 396 -4.76 -27.20 -0.30
C LEU A 396 -5.29 -25.78 -0.51
N LEU A 397 -5.10 -25.20 -1.70
CA LEU A 397 -5.60 -23.88 -2.04
C LEU A 397 -7.12 -23.84 -2.16
N GLN A 398 -7.75 -24.88 -2.72
CA GLN A 398 -9.21 -25.00 -2.81
C GLN A 398 -9.88 -25.18 -1.44
N LYS A 399 -9.29 -26.01 -0.55
CA LYS A 399 -9.79 -26.18 0.82
C LYS A 399 -9.71 -24.88 1.64
N ARG A 400 -8.73 -24.03 1.37
CA ARG A 400 -8.62 -22.72 2.02
C ARG A 400 -9.65 -21.73 1.48
N HIS A 401 -9.85 -21.68 0.16
CA HIS A 401 -10.86 -20.81 -0.46
C HIS A 401 -12.29 -21.15 0.01
N GLN A 402 -12.59 -22.43 0.25
CA GLN A 402 -13.87 -22.86 0.83
C GLN A 402 -14.02 -22.53 2.33
N ARG A 403 -12.91 -22.42 3.11
CA ARG A 403 -12.97 -21.97 4.51
C ARG A 403 -13.19 -20.46 4.62
N ASP A 404 -12.60 -19.67 3.73
CA ASP A 404 -12.73 -18.22 3.72
C ASP A 404 -14.12 -17.76 3.21
N LEU A 405 -14.89 -18.66 2.58
CA LEU A 405 -16.26 -18.42 2.08
C LEU A 405 -17.37 -18.90 3.03
N ARG A 406 -17.05 -19.49 4.18
CA ARG A 406 -18.08 -19.81 5.17
C ARG A 406 -18.45 -18.55 5.94
N PRO A 407 -19.72 -18.09 5.88
CA PRO A 407 -20.14 -16.94 6.65
C PRO A 407 -20.15 -17.29 8.15
N HIS A 408 -19.94 -16.28 8.99
CA HIS A 408 -19.95 -16.33 10.47
C HIS A 408 -21.26 -16.86 11.11
N ALA A 409 -22.17 -17.42 10.32
CA ALA A 409 -23.47 -17.95 10.79
C ALA A 409 -23.35 -19.18 11.73
N ASP A 410 -22.23 -19.94 11.68
CA ASP A 410 -22.11 -21.15 12.51
C ASP A 410 -21.62 -20.88 13.94
N GLN A 411 -21.09 -19.68 14.24
CA GLN A 411 -20.65 -19.36 15.61
C GLN A 411 -21.79 -18.84 16.50
N GLU A 412 -22.83 -18.26 15.96
CA GLU A 412 -24.00 -17.85 16.73
C GLU A 412 -24.92 -19.04 17.08
N GLN A 413 -25.08 -20.01 16.18
CA GLN A 413 -25.91 -21.18 16.47
C GLN A 413 -25.30 -22.15 17.51
N GLN A 414 -23.99 -22.15 17.71
CA GLN A 414 -23.35 -22.92 18.78
C GLN A 414 -23.47 -22.24 20.15
N LYS A 415 -23.55 -20.92 20.21
CA LYS A 415 -23.81 -20.18 21.46
C LYS A 415 -25.26 -20.33 21.95
N GLU A 416 -26.21 -20.43 21.04
CA GLU A 416 -27.62 -20.64 21.42
C GLU A 416 -27.92 -22.07 21.86
N ARG A 417 -27.17 -23.10 21.37
CA ARG A 417 -27.32 -24.48 21.80
C ARG A 417 -26.66 -24.80 23.14
N GLY A 418 -25.71 -23.99 23.60
CA GLY A 418 -25.05 -24.15 24.90
C GLY A 418 -25.82 -23.67 26.08
N ASN A 419 -26.87 -22.87 25.90
CA ASN A 419 -27.64 -22.24 26.98
C ASN A 419 -29.01 -22.91 27.27
N ARG A 420 -29.27 -24.09 26.70
CA ARG A 420 -30.56 -24.79 26.89
C ARG A 420 -30.51 -26.04 27.78
N PHE A 421 -29.58 -26.17 28.70
CA PHE A 421 -29.63 -27.21 29.72
C PHE A 421 -29.03 -26.71 31.03
N LYS A 422 -29.89 -26.07 31.86
CA LYS A 422 -29.90 -26.12 33.32
C LYS A 422 -31.08 -25.25 33.83
N ILE A 423 -32.25 -25.87 33.92
CA ILE A 423 -33.32 -25.44 34.81
C ILE A 423 -33.29 -26.46 35.93
N ASP A 424 -32.92 -26.05 37.12
CA ASP A 424 -33.06 -26.81 38.35
C ASP A 424 -34.33 -26.29 39.06
N ASP A 425 -35.27 -27.21 39.24
CA ASP A 425 -36.48 -27.03 40.03
C ASP A 425 -36.12 -26.73 41.49
N ARG A 426 -36.52 -25.60 42.03
CA ARG A 426 -37.08 -25.45 43.39
C ARG A 426 -37.49 -24.04 43.71
N GLN A 427 -38.76 -24.03 44.11
CA GLN A 427 -39.44 -23.11 45.02
C GLN A 427 -40.33 -22.00 44.43
N ILE A 428 -41.56 -22.43 44.38
CA ILE A 428 -42.80 -21.66 44.56
C ILE A 428 -42.79 -21.01 45.93
N HIS A 429 -43.05 -19.68 46.05
CA HIS A 429 -44.04 -19.09 46.95
C HIS A 429 -44.06 -17.53 46.92
N ALA A 430 -45.30 -17.03 46.73
CA ALA A 430 -45.89 -15.83 47.30
C ALA A 430 -45.52 -14.44 46.73
N THR A 431 -46.47 -13.87 46.02
CA THR A 431 -46.84 -12.45 45.94
C THR A 431 -47.25 -11.87 47.34
N PRO A 432 -47.44 -10.54 47.60
CA PRO A 432 -48.04 -9.57 46.70
C PRO A 432 -47.56 -8.07 46.79
N ASN A 433 -48.03 -7.29 45.79
CA ASN A 433 -48.43 -5.86 45.85
C ASN A 433 -47.52 -4.81 46.51
N VAL A 434 -47.20 -3.73 45.78
CA VAL A 434 -47.70 -2.36 46.05
C VAL A 434 -47.40 -1.38 44.90
N ARG A 435 -48.36 -0.55 44.69
CA ARG A 435 -48.64 0.50 43.70
C ARG A 435 -47.81 1.81 43.84
N PHE A 436 -47.80 2.57 42.72
CA PHE A 436 -47.84 4.06 42.56
C PHE A 436 -46.58 4.84 42.94
N SER A 437 -46.25 5.96 42.33
CA SER A 437 -46.77 6.89 41.30
C SER A 437 -45.64 7.82 40.87
N LEU A 438 -45.81 8.35 39.67
CA LEU A 438 -45.13 9.55 39.16
C LEU A 438 -45.54 10.81 39.98
N PRO A 439 -44.81 11.88 39.94
CA PRO A 439 -44.76 12.78 38.79
C PRO A 439 -43.42 12.91 38.11
#